data_2557b57c51861d178507b26ccd58c8e9
#
_entry.id   2557b57c51861d178507b26ccd58c8e9
#
_cell.length_a   1.000
_cell.length_b   1.000
_cell.length_c   1.000
_cell.angle_alpha   90.00
_cell.angle_beta   90.00
_cell.angle_gamma   90.00
#
_symmetry.space_group_name_H-M   'P 1'
#
loop_
_entity.id
_entity.type
_entity.pdbx_description
1 polymer ?
#
loop_
_entity_poly.entity_id
_entity_poly.type
_entity_poly.pdbx_seq_one_letter_code
_entity_poly.pdbx_strand_id
1 'polypeptide(L)'
;NDASDTNSDQDNDGVGALDEFLAGTPPAGSLDIDGNGQYDALTDGLLLLRGMFGLDGGALIGGTVASDATYTASVDIESRIELLGALRDIDGNGQIDALTDGLLTLRYLFGLEGETLIAGVVAADATRKTAEDIEAHLQTLMPAL
;
A
#
# COMPACT_ATOMS: atom_id res chain seq x y z
N ASN A 1 -23.60 15.62 9.32
CA ASN A 1 -22.95 16.12 9.79
C ASN A 1 -22.76 16.36 9.82
N ASP A 2 -23.14 16.28 9.43
CA ASP A 2 -22.60 16.96 9.76
C ASP A 2 -22.34 17.23 9.76
N ALA A 3 -22.80 17.19 9.31
CA ALA A 3 -22.18 17.84 9.47
C ALA A 3 -22.09 17.91 9.54
N SER A 4 -22.51 17.82 9.29
CA SER A 4 -21.89 18.19 9.62
C SER A 4 -21.79 17.80 9.50
N ASP A 5 -22.12 17.49 9.22
CA ASP A 5 -21.49 17.41 9.37
C ASP A 5 -21.23 17.01 9.04
N THR A 6 -21.49 16.84 8.57
CA THR A 6 -20.79 16.82 8.43
C THR A 6 -20.53 16.35 8.46
N ASN A 7 -20.81 16.13 8.25
CA ASN A 7 -20.01 15.95 8.51
C ASN A 7 -19.92 15.20 8.85
N SER A 8 -20.27 14.88 8.85
CA SER A 8 -19.59 14.51 9.40
C SER A 8 -19.50 13.58 9.61
N ASP A 9 -19.67 13.23 9.68
CA ASP A 9 -18.96 12.76 10.12
C ASP A 9 -19.16 11.76 10.00
N GLN A 10 -19.33 11.46 9.56
CA GLN A 10 -18.91 10.94 9.62
C GLN A 10 -18.57 10.28 9.80
N ASP A 11 -18.89 10.03 9.86
CA ASP A 11 -18.13 9.79 10.25
C ASP A 11 -17.74 9.46 10.64
N ASN A 12 -17.92 9.45 10.60
CA ASN A 12 -17.16 9.58 11.03
C ASN A 12 -16.74 9.45 11.12
N ASP A 13 -16.59 9.56 10.98
CA ASP A 13 -15.94 9.91 11.08
C ASP A 13 -15.59 10.15 10.82
N GLY A 14 -15.54 9.54 10.80
CA GLY A 14 -14.58 10.18 10.30
C GLY A 14 -14.37 11.05 9.17
N VAL A 15 -13.99 11.91 9.46
CA VAL A 15 -13.68 13.08 8.69
C VAL A 15 -12.22 13.04 8.20
N GLY A 16 -11.38 12.18 8.82
CA GLY A 16 -9.95 12.19 8.54
C GLY A 16 -9.59 12.00 7.07
N ALA A 17 -10.19 11.02 6.40
CA ALA A 17 -9.89 10.76 5.00
C ALA A 17 -10.31 11.94 4.10
N LEU A 18 -11.40 12.58 4.44
CA LEU A 18 -11.86 13.76 3.70
C LEU A 18 -10.89 14.91 3.86
N ASP A 19 -10.38 15.10 5.07
CA ASP A 19 -9.41 16.17 5.32
C ASP A 19 -8.13 15.95 4.52
N GLU A 20 -7.65 14.72 4.44
CA GLU A 20 -6.47 14.42 3.64
C GLU A 20 -6.71 14.77 2.17
N PHE A 21 -7.88 14.42 1.68
CA PHE A 21 -8.23 14.67 0.30
C PHE A 21 -8.25 16.16 0.00
N LEU A 22 -8.87 16.92 0.88
CA LEU A 22 -8.98 18.37 0.71
C LEU A 22 -7.64 19.08 0.83
N ALA A 23 -6.73 18.51 1.60
CA ALA A 23 -5.40 19.08 1.74
C ALA A 23 -4.46 18.73 0.58
N GLY A 24 -4.92 17.89 -0.34
CA GLY A 24 -4.10 17.49 -1.46
C GLY A 24 -3.12 16.38 -1.15
N THR A 25 -3.23 15.76 0.04
CA THR A 25 -2.38 14.63 0.38
C THR A 25 -3.00 13.33 -0.10
N PRO A 26 -2.17 12.31 -0.43
CA PRO A 26 -2.70 11.02 -0.84
C PRO A 26 -3.47 10.35 0.29
N PRO A 27 -4.48 9.53 -0.04
CA PRO A 27 -5.23 8.82 1.00
C PRO A 27 -4.34 7.84 1.75
N ALA A 28 -4.54 7.75 3.06
CA ALA A 28 -3.89 6.74 3.88
C ALA A 28 -4.43 5.37 3.47
N GLY A 29 -3.60 4.34 3.60
CA GLY A 29 -4.00 2.98 3.26
C GLY A 29 -3.96 2.67 1.78
N SER A 30 -3.22 3.46 0.99
CA SER A 30 -3.04 3.20 -0.42
C SER A 30 -1.62 2.76 -0.72
N LEU A 31 -1.43 2.16 -1.90
CA LEU A 31 -0.11 1.74 -2.35
C LEU A 31 0.74 2.88 -2.90
N ASP A 32 0.24 4.10 -2.91
CA ASP A 32 1.04 5.27 -3.25
C ASP A 32 1.82 5.68 -2.01
N ILE A 33 2.85 4.92 -1.69
CA ILE A 33 3.55 5.02 -0.42
C ILE A 33 4.27 6.37 -0.28
N ASP A 34 4.93 6.83 -1.33
CA ASP A 34 5.65 8.10 -1.27
C ASP A 34 4.78 9.31 -1.61
N GLY A 35 3.54 9.08 -2.00
CA GLY A 35 2.59 10.17 -2.19
C GLY A 35 2.88 11.06 -3.38
N ASN A 36 3.34 10.48 -4.50
CA ASN A 36 3.59 11.28 -5.70
C ASN A 36 2.43 11.25 -6.69
N GLY A 37 1.32 10.60 -6.33
CA GLY A 37 0.16 10.53 -7.20
C GLY A 37 0.22 9.41 -8.21
N GLN A 38 1.15 8.48 -8.08
CA GLN A 38 1.31 7.36 -8.98
C GLN A 38 1.62 6.08 -8.22
N TYR A 39 1.25 4.95 -8.80
CA TYR A 39 1.56 3.63 -8.24
C TYR A 39 2.70 3.04 -9.06
N ASP A 40 3.91 3.08 -8.53
CA ASP A 40 5.12 2.64 -9.24
C ASP A 40 5.78 1.48 -8.55
N ALA A 41 6.19 0.47 -9.35
CA ALA A 41 6.88 -0.70 -8.80
C ALA A 41 8.22 -0.33 -8.16
N LEU A 42 8.97 0.56 -8.79
CA LEU A 42 10.33 0.88 -8.35
C LEU A 42 10.39 1.96 -7.28
N THR A 43 9.25 2.53 -6.90
CA THR A 43 9.16 3.41 -5.73
C THR A 43 8.28 2.73 -4.70
N ASP A 44 6.97 2.74 -4.90
CA ASP A 44 6.01 2.21 -3.92
C ASP A 44 6.22 0.73 -3.63
N GLY A 45 6.40 -0.06 -4.69
CA GLY A 45 6.59 -1.49 -4.52
C GLY A 45 7.86 -1.83 -3.73
N LEU A 46 8.96 -1.15 -4.05
CA LEU A 46 10.21 -1.38 -3.33
C LEU A 46 10.14 -0.87 -1.90
N LEU A 47 9.51 0.27 -1.67
CA LEU A 47 9.35 0.79 -0.32
C LEU A 47 8.57 -0.20 0.54
N LEU A 48 7.48 -0.73 0.02
CA LEU A 48 6.69 -1.70 0.77
C LEU A 48 7.49 -2.98 1.03
N LEU A 49 8.18 -3.48 0.01
CA LEU A 49 8.99 -4.70 0.14
C LEU A 49 10.09 -4.51 1.18
N ARG A 50 10.82 -3.40 1.10
CA ARG A 50 11.88 -3.10 2.07
C ARG A 50 11.34 -2.97 3.47
N GLY A 51 10.19 -2.31 3.63
CA GLY A 51 9.53 -2.20 4.92
C GLY A 51 9.14 -3.55 5.49
N MET A 52 8.70 -4.46 4.65
CA MET A 52 8.35 -5.81 5.08
C MET A 52 9.59 -6.63 5.48
N PHE A 53 10.75 -6.32 4.88
CA PHE A 53 12.02 -6.91 5.31
C PHE A 53 12.54 -6.32 6.62
N GLY A 54 11.89 -5.28 7.12
CA GLY A 54 12.31 -4.64 8.37
C GLY A 54 13.35 -3.56 8.19
N LEU A 55 13.57 -3.07 6.96
CA LEU A 55 14.51 -2.00 6.73
C LEU A 55 13.91 -0.66 7.16
N ASP A 56 14.77 0.24 7.63
CA ASP A 56 14.34 1.57 8.05
C ASP A 56 15.40 2.59 7.64
N GLY A 57 15.16 3.87 7.92
CA GLY A 57 16.10 4.93 7.64
C GLY A 57 16.53 4.96 6.18
N GLY A 58 17.82 5.21 5.95
CA GLY A 58 18.36 5.27 4.60
C GLY A 58 18.28 3.96 3.83
N ALA A 59 18.34 2.84 4.54
CA ALA A 59 18.21 1.52 3.90
C ALA A 59 16.82 1.34 3.29
N LEU A 60 15.80 1.96 3.89
CA LEU A 60 14.44 1.89 3.38
C LEU A 60 14.26 2.79 2.17
N ILE A 61 14.68 4.04 2.26
CA ILE A 61 14.32 5.06 1.27
C ILE A 61 15.37 5.27 0.17
N GLY A 62 16.57 4.72 0.32
CA GLY A 62 17.65 4.98 -0.63
C GLY A 62 17.29 4.60 -2.06
N GLY A 63 17.21 5.58 -2.95
CA GLY A 63 16.95 5.37 -4.37
C GLY A 63 15.52 4.93 -4.72
N THR A 64 14.59 4.98 -3.77
CA THR A 64 13.24 4.46 -3.99
C THR A 64 12.14 5.48 -3.76
N VAL A 65 12.47 6.72 -3.47
CA VAL A 65 11.49 7.77 -3.29
C VAL A 65 11.51 8.65 -4.54
N ALA A 66 10.35 8.91 -5.11
CA ALA A 66 10.25 9.73 -6.32
C ALA A 66 10.67 11.17 -6.02
N SER A 67 11.18 11.84 -7.04
CA SER A 67 11.61 13.23 -6.87
C SER A 67 10.45 14.18 -6.57
N ASP A 68 9.24 13.78 -6.96
CA ASP A 68 8.02 14.57 -6.71
C ASP A 68 7.20 14.00 -5.56
N ALA A 69 7.81 13.21 -4.69
CA ALA A 69 7.10 12.58 -3.57
C ALA A 69 6.65 13.61 -2.55
N THR A 70 5.48 13.37 -1.97
CA THR A 70 5.00 14.14 -0.82
C THR A 70 5.74 13.73 0.46
N TYR A 71 6.02 12.42 0.57
CA TYR A 71 6.69 11.87 1.75
C TYR A 71 8.10 11.45 1.36
N THR A 72 9.10 12.15 1.88
CA THR A 72 10.50 11.90 1.53
C THR A 72 11.34 11.41 2.70
N ALA A 73 10.91 11.68 3.94
CA ALA A 73 11.63 11.23 5.12
C ALA A 73 11.27 9.78 5.46
N SER A 74 12.26 9.02 5.94
CA SER A 74 12.03 7.61 6.26
C SER A 74 10.93 7.42 7.30
N VAL A 75 10.83 8.31 8.29
CA VAL A 75 9.80 8.17 9.33
C VAL A 75 8.40 8.31 8.74
N ASP A 76 8.23 9.19 7.76
CA ASP A 76 6.94 9.37 7.11
C ASP A 76 6.58 8.16 6.26
N ILE A 77 7.57 7.62 5.54
CA ILE A 77 7.37 6.43 4.73
C ILE A 77 7.01 5.24 5.62
N GLU A 78 7.71 5.07 6.74
CA GLU A 78 7.41 3.99 7.68
C GLU A 78 5.99 4.09 8.20
N SER A 79 5.56 5.31 8.54
CA SER A 79 4.20 5.52 9.03
C SER A 79 3.17 5.17 7.96
N ARG A 80 3.43 5.52 6.71
CA ARG A 80 2.54 5.20 5.60
C ARG A 80 2.39 3.70 5.43
N ILE A 81 3.51 2.97 5.51
CA ILE A 81 3.49 1.51 5.39
C ILE A 81 2.70 0.90 6.55
N GLU A 82 2.91 1.38 7.78
CA GLU A 82 2.22 0.86 8.94
C GLU A 82 0.72 1.13 8.90
N LEU A 83 0.31 2.24 8.29
CA LEU A 83 -1.11 2.55 8.17
C LEU A 83 -1.87 1.53 7.32
N LEU A 84 -1.18 0.81 6.46
CA LEU A 84 -1.81 -0.26 5.70
C LEU A 84 -2.23 -1.42 6.60
N GLY A 85 -1.50 -1.63 7.71
CA GLY A 85 -1.85 -2.66 8.68
C GLY A 85 -2.04 -4.03 8.05
N ALA A 86 -3.14 -4.70 8.42
CA ALA A 86 -3.44 -6.05 7.93
C ALA A 86 -3.72 -6.09 6.43
N LEU A 87 -3.95 -4.96 5.78
CA LEU A 87 -4.13 -4.91 4.32
C LEU A 87 -2.87 -5.33 3.58
N ARG A 88 -1.71 -5.30 4.24
CA ARG A 88 -0.45 -5.78 3.66
C ARG A 88 -0.38 -7.29 3.54
N ASP A 89 -1.29 -8.01 4.21
CA ASP A 89 -1.39 -9.46 4.11
C ASP A 89 -2.15 -9.79 2.83
N ILE A 90 -1.45 -9.74 1.71
CA ILE A 90 -2.06 -9.79 0.39
C ILE A 90 -2.71 -11.15 0.12
N ASP A 91 -2.06 -12.25 0.51
CA ASP A 91 -2.61 -13.58 0.28
C ASP A 91 -3.51 -14.06 1.43
N GLY A 92 -3.61 -13.29 2.51
CA GLY A 92 -4.55 -13.59 3.58
C GLY A 92 -4.19 -14.81 4.41
N ASN A 93 -2.90 -15.05 4.66
CA ASN A 93 -2.48 -16.18 5.50
C ASN A 93 -2.29 -15.81 6.97
N GLY A 94 -2.60 -14.56 7.32
CA GLY A 94 -2.44 -14.08 8.69
C GLY A 94 -1.06 -13.54 9.02
N GLN A 95 -0.16 -13.51 8.04
CA GLN A 95 1.20 -13.02 8.24
C GLN A 95 1.57 -12.05 7.12
N ILE A 96 2.42 -11.11 7.45
CA ILE A 96 2.90 -10.12 6.48
C ILE A 96 4.35 -10.47 6.17
N ASP A 97 4.59 -11.04 4.98
CA ASP A 97 5.88 -11.55 4.56
C ASP A 97 6.38 -10.84 3.31
N ALA A 98 7.65 -10.45 3.32
CA ALA A 98 8.25 -9.78 2.16
C ALA A 98 8.24 -10.68 0.92
N LEU A 99 8.51 -11.98 1.09
CA LEU A 99 8.65 -12.90 -0.03
C LEU A 99 7.34 -13.49 -0.53
N THR A 100 6.23 -13.15 0.11
CA THR A 100 4.89 -13.47 -0.41
C THR A 100 4.17 -12.16 -0.71
N ASP A 101 3.74 -11.46 0.34
CA ASP A 101 2.95 -10.24 0.19
C ASP A 101 3.69 -9.14 -0.56
N GLY A 102 4.96 -8.94 -0.23
CA GLY A 102 5.76 -7.91 -0.88
C GLY A 102 5.98 -8.20 -2.35
N LEU A 103 6.29 -9.46 -2.69
CA LEU A 103 6.49 -9.84 -4.09
C LEU A 103 5.19 -9.77 -4.88
N LEU A 104 4.07 -10.17 -4.29
CA LEU A 104 2.79 -10.05 -4.98
C LEU A 104 2.49 -8.60 -5.34
N THR A 105 2.72 -7.70 -4.38
CA THR A 105 2.50 -6.28 -4.62
C THR A 105 3.44 -5.75 -5.71
N LEU A 106 4.72 -6.10 -5.60
CA LEU A 106 5.73 -5.62 -6.56
C LEU A 106 5.41 -6.12 -7.97
N ARG A 107 5.09 -7.41 -8.10
CA ARG A 107 4.76 -7.99 -9.40
C ARG A 107 3.54 -7.32 -10.02
N TYR A 108 2.52 -7.09 -9.20
CA TYR A 108 1.30 -6.44 -9.71
C TYR A 108 1.59 -5.02 -10.19
N LEU A 109 2.41 -4.28 -9.46
CA LEU A 109 2.77 -2.92 -9.86
C LEU A 109 3.63 -2.91 -11.13
N PHE A 110 4.36 -4.01 -11.41
CA PHE A 110 5.05 -4.17 -12.69
C PHE A 110 4.10 -4.55 -13.83
N GLY A 111 2.83 -4.80 -13.52
CA GLY A 111 1.84 -5.15 -14.55
C GLY A 111 1.68 -6.64 -14.78
N LEU A 112 2.22 -7.48 -13.90
CA LEU A 112 2.05 -8.94 -14.04
C LEU A 112 0.66 -9.35 -13.56
N GLU A 113 0.08 -10.33 -14.25
CA GLU A 113 -1.26 -10.82 -13.97
C GLU A 113 -1.31 -12.32 -14.12
N GLY A 114 -2.39 -12.93 -13.60
CA GLY A 114 -2.62 -14.36 -13.74
C GLY A 114 -1.53 -15.17 -13.07
N GLU A 115 -1.14 -16.27 -13.71
CA GLU A 115 -0.12 -17.18 -13.15
C GLU A 115 1.22 -16.50 -12.93
N THR A 116 1.56 -15.56 -13.80
CA THR A 116 2.82 -14.83 -13.67
C THR A 116 2.87 -14.03 -12.36
N LEU A 117 1.72 -13.54 -11.93
CA LEU A 117 1.63 -12.79 -10.68
C LEU A 117 1.84 -13.70 -9.47
N ILE A 118 1.21 -14.87 -9.45
CA ILE A 118 1.13 -15.68 -8.24
C ILE A 118 2.13 -16.85 -8.19
N ALA A 119 2.82 -17.13 -9.27
CA ALA A 119 3.69 -18.33 -9.33
C ALA A 119 4.77 -18.30 -8.24
N GLY A 120 4.73 -19.29 -7.35
CA GLY A 120 5.75 -19.51 -6.34
C GLY A 120 5.74 -18.52 -5.18
N VAL A 121 4.74 -17.65 -5.07
CA VAL A 121 4.75 -16.60 -4.05
C VAL A 121 3.48 -16.54 -3.20
N VAL A 122 2.55 -17.48 -3.38
CA VAL A 122 1.36 -17.56 -2.53
C VAL A 122 1.60 -18.61 -1.46
N ALA A 123 1.35 -18.28 -0.20
CA ALA A 123 1.58 -19.21 0.90
C ALA A 123 0.60 -20.38 0.81
N ALA A 124 1.03 -21.53 1.34
CA ALA A 124 0.18 -22.74 1.31
C ALA A 124 -1.09 -22.54 2.14
N ASP A 125 -1.03 -21.73 3.19
CA ASP A 125 -2.16 -21.46 4.07
C ASP A 125 -2.90 -20.16 3.72
N ALA A 126 -2.70 -19.64 2.51
CA ALA A 126 -3.35 -18.42 2.06
C ALA A 126 -4.85 -18.61 1.95
N THR A 127 -5.61 -17.55 2.27
CA THR A 127 -7.05 -17.53 2.03
C THR A 127 -7.37 -17.00 0.64
N ARG A 128 -6.48 -16.19 0.07
CA ARG A 128 -6.58 -15.73 -1.31
C ARG A 128 -5.50 -16.44 -2.12
N LYS A 129 -5.90 -17.41 -2.92
CA LYS A 129 -4.95 -18.27 -3.65
C LYS A 129 -4.96 -18.06 -5.16
N THR A 130 -6.05 -17.53 -5.69
CA THR A 130 -6.15 -17.33 -7.14
C THR A 130 -5.64 -15.95 -7.52
N ALA A 131 -5.20 -15.82 -8.76
CA ALA A 131 -4.77 -14.52 -9.26
C ALA A 131 -5.90 -13.51 -9.16
N GLU A 132 -7.13 -13.93 -9.43
CA GLU A 132 -8.29 -13.03 -9.37
C GLU A 132 -8.49 -12.48 -7.97
N ASP A 133 -8.38 -13.33 -6.94
CA ASP A 133 -8.57 -12.88 -5.57
C ASP A 133 -7.46 -11.94 -5.13
N ILE A 134 -6.22 -12.25 -5.52
CA ILE A 134 -5.08 -11.42 -5.20
C ILE A 134 -5.19 -10.05 -5.88
N GLU A 135 -5.54 -10.05 -7.16
CA GLU A 135 -5.70 -8.80 -7.91
C GLU A 135 -6.81 -7.94 -7.32
N ALA A 136 -7.92 -8.55 -6.96
CA ALA A 136 -9.04 -7.83 -6.37
C ALA A 136 -8.62 -7.17 -5.05
N HIS A 137 -7.86 -7.87 -4.24
CA HIS A 137 -7.37 -7.31 -2.98
C HIS A 137 -6.43 -6.14 -3.23
N LEU A 138 -5.48 -6.30 -4.16
CA LEU A 138 -4.53 -5.23 -4.48
C LEU A 138 -5.24 -4.00 -5.01
N GLN A 139 -6.28 -4.18 -5.81
CA GLN A 139 -7.03 -3.05 -6.34
C GLN A 139 -7.70 -2.24 -5.24
N THR A 140 -8.09 -2.87 -4.12
CA THR A 140 -8.65 -2.11 -3.00
C THR A 140 -7.64 -1.17 -2.37
N LEU A 141 -6.35 -1.42 -2.58
CA LEU A 141 -5.27 -0.59 -2.06
C LEU A 141 -4.84 0.48 -3.05
N MET A 142 -5.49 0.55 -4.20
CA MET A 142 -5.13 1.48 -5.28
C MET A 142 -6.32 2.36 -5.66
N PRO A 143 -6.79 3.20 -4.72
CA PRO A 143 -7.88 4.12 -5.06
C PRO A 143 -7.44 5.12 -6.12
N ALA A 144 -8.41 5.72 -6.80
CA ALA A 144 -8.11 6.76 -7.80
C ALA A 144 -7.36 7.91 -7.13
N LEU A 145 -6.32 8.40 -7.80
CA LEU A 145 -5.48 9.47 -7.26
C LEU A 145 -5.74 10.80 -7.94
#